data_2c99573b02eb7a843639a6f96dde503d
#
_entry.id   2c99573b02eb7a843639a6f96dde503d
#
_cell.length_a   1.000
_cell.length_b   1.000
_cell.length_c   1.000
_cell.angle_alpha   90.00
_cell.angle_beta   90.00
_cell.angle_gamma   90.00
#
_symmetry.space_group_name_H-M   'P 1'
#
loop_
_entity.id
_entity.type
_entity.pdbx_description
1 polymer ?
#
loop_
_entity_poly.entity_id
_entity_poly.type
_entity_poly.pdbx_seq_one_letter_code
_entity_poly.pdbx_strand_id
1 'polypeptide(L)'
;VHKWGEEDFAITVARIECHYFLNRGFFDSEDQLLRNVERIRHIPGVIVQGRYDAICPMQTAWNLHRAWPEAEFHITADAGHSAFEPGNTHALVSATDRFR
;
A
#
# COMPACT_ATOMS: atom_id res chain seq x y z
N VAL A 1 18.14 -21.87 1.77
CA VAL A 1 17.26 -21.36 2.83
C VAL A 1 16.80 -22.53 3.66
N HIS A 2 16.88 -22.40 4.95
CA HIS A 2 16.46 -23.43 5.86
C HIS A 2 14.95 -23.39 6.08
N LYS A 3 14.34 -24.57 6.13
CA LYS A 3 12.91 -24.69 6.45
C LYS A 3 12.60 -24.02 7.80
N TRP A 4 13.51 -24.13 8.75
CA TRP A 4 13.39 -23.47 10.04
C TRP A 4 13.24 -21.95 9.90
N GLY A 5 14.06 -21.31 9.06
CA GLY A 5 13.98 -19.87 8.80
C GLY A 5 12.66 -19.47 8.14
N GLU A 6 12.15 -20.29 7.23
CA GLU A 6 10.88 -20.05 6.57
C GLU A 6 9.71 -20.13 7.55
N GLU A 7 9.71 -21.14 8.40
CA GLU A 7 8.67 -21.30 9.42
C GLU A 7 8.70 -20.15 10.43
N ASP A 8 9.87 -19.76 10.91
CA ASP A 8 10.01 -18.64 11.82
C ASP A 8 9.57 -17.34 11.19
N PHE A 9 9.93 -17.12 9.93
CA PHE A 9 9.51 -15.94 9.20
C PHE A 9 7.98 -15.90 9.09
N ALA A 10 7.36 -17.01 8.70
CA ALA A 10 5.90 -17.07 8.55
C ALA A 10 5.18 -16.83 9.88
N ILE A 11 5.65 -17.44 10.96
CA ILE A 11 5.07 -17.23 12.28
C ILE A 11 5.21 -15.78 12.73
N THR A 12 6.38 -15.19 12.54
CA THR A 12 6.65 -13.80 12.92
C THR A 12 5.74 -12.85 12.17
N VAL A 13 5.64 -13.00 10.85
CA VAL A 13 4.77 -12.16 10.02
C VAL A 13 3.32 -12.32 10.43
N ALA A 14 2.86 -13.55 10.60
CA ALA A 14 1.47 -13.83 10.99
C ALA A 14 1.12 -13.21 12.34
N ARG A 15 2.02 -13.31 13.31
CA ARG A 15 1.79 -12.73 14.66
C ARG A 15 1.70 -11.22 14.60
N ILE A 16 2.58 -10.57 13.84
CA ILE A 16 2.56 -9.12 13.68
C ILE A 16 1.28 -8.68 12.96
N GLU A 17 0.93 -9.33 11.87
CA GLU A 17 -0.29 -9.00 11.11
C GLU A 17 -1.54 -9.17 11.96
N CYS A 18 -1.67 -10.29 12.68
CA CYS A 18 -2.81 -10.52 13.55
C CYS A 18 -2.92 -9.46 14.64
N HIS A 19 -1.81 -9.06 15.21
CA HIS A 19 -1.78 -8.01 16.23
C HIS A 19 -2.32 -6.69 15.69
N TYR A 20 -1.87 -6.29 14.51
CA TYR A 20 -2.36 -5.05 13.90
C TYR A 20 -3.82 -5.16 13.45
N PHE A 21 -4.24 -6.29 12.88
CA PHE A 21 -5.62 -6.48 12.47
C PHE A 21 -6.59 -6.47 13.65
N LEU A 22 -6.25 -7.15 14.74
CA LEU A 22 -7.09 -7.18 15.94
C LEU A 22 -7.23 -5.80 16.59
N ASN A 23 -6.25 -4.94 16.43
CA ASN A 23 -6.25 -3.58 16.97
C ASN A 23 -6.56 -2.52 15.90
N ARG A 24 -7.06 -2.91 14.74
CA ARG A 24 -7.44 -2.01 13.64
C ARG A 24 -6.31 -1.05 13.24
N GLY A 25 -5.06 -1.56 13.23
CA GLY A 25 -3.89 -0.75 12.92
C GLY A 25 -3.59 0.31 13.97
N PHE A 26 -4.24 0.24 15.14
CA PHE A 26 -4.11 1.23 16.21
C PHE A 26 -4.60 2.63 15.82
N PHE A 27 -5.46 2.71 14.82
CA PHE A 27 -6.10 3.98 14.45
C PHE A 27 -7.31 4.27 15.32
N ASP A 28 -7.57 5.55 15.53
CA ASP A 28 -8.72 5.99 16.32
C ASP A 28 -10.06 5.72 15.61
N SER A 29 -10.04 5.74 14.28
CA SER A 29 -11.20 5.44 13.43
C SER A 29 -10.75 4.88 12.11
N GLU A 30 -11.67 4.20 11.38
CA GLU A 30 -11.37 3.59 10.09
C GLU A 30 -10.98 4.61 9.02
N ASP A 31 -11.49 5.82 9.11
CA ASP A 31 -11.25 6.88 8.14
C ASP A 31 -10.18 7.89 8.56
N GLN A 32 -9.44 7.60 9.64
CA GLN A 32 -8.45 8.54 10.18
C GLN A 32 -7.44 9.00 9.13
N LEU A 33 -6.92 8.09 8.31
CA LEU A 33 -5.94 8.44 7.29
C LEU A 33 -6.54 9.37 6.24
N LEU A 34 -7.74 9.05 5.75
CA LEU A 34 -8.41 9.88 4.74
C LEU A 34 -8.78 11.26 5.29
N ARG A 35 -9.24 11.35 6.53
CA ARG A 35 -9.58 12.64 7.15
C ARG A 35 -8.37 13.54 7.31
N ASN A 36 -7.19 12.97 7.48
CA ASN A 36 -5.97 13.72 7.75
C ASN A 36 -5.09 13.94 6.50
N VAL A 37 -5.55 13.51 5.33
CA VAL A 37 -4.78 13.67 4.08
C VAL A 37 -4.45 15.15 3.81
N GLU A 38 -5.30 16.08 4.20
CA GLU A 38 -5.05 17.51 4.02
C GLU A 38 -3.70 17.96 4.58
N ARG A 39 -3.21 17.28 5.61
CA ARG A 39 -1.91 17.62 6.22
C ARG A 39 -0.73 17.33 5.31
N ILE A 40 -0.90 16.47 4.32
CA ILE A 40 0.18 16.04 3.43
C ILE A 40 -0.06 16.40 1.96
N ARG A 41 -1.17 17.06 1.63
CA ARG A 41 -1.50 17.37 0.24
C ARG A 41 -0.46 18.21 -0.46
N HIS A 42 0.28 19.03 0.28
CA HIS A 42 1.37 19.86 -0.25
C HIS A 42 2.64 19.05 -0.58
N ILE A 43 2.69 17.78 -0.17
CA ILE A 43 3.86 16.92 -0.41
C ILE A 43 3.61 16.15 -1.71
N PRO A 44 4.57 16.16 -2.66
CA PRO A 44 4.43 15.35 -3.87
C PRO A 44 4.32 13.87 -3.53
N GLY A 45 3.42 13.17 -4.19
CA GLY A 45 3.22 11.75 -3.94
C GLY A 45 2.77 11.00 -5.18
N VAL A 46 2.97 9.70 -5.16
CA VAL A 46 2.52 8.79 -6.20
C VAL A 46 1.82 7.60 -5.54
N ILE A 47 0.62 7.32 -6.03
CA ILE A 47 -0.17 6.16 -5.58
C ILE A 47 -0.09 5.12 -6.69
N VAL A 48 0.42 3.92 -6.35
CA VAL A 48 0.48 2.80 -7.29
C VAL A 48 -0.51 1.74 -6.85
N GLN A 49 -1.39 1.34 -7.77
CA GLN A 49 -2.44 0.37 -7.51
C GLN A 49 -2.47 -0.69 -8.59
N GLY A 50 -2.37 -1.96 -8.21
CA GLY A 50 -2.59 -3.08 -9.13
C GLY A 50 -4.07 -3.22 -9.46
N ARG A 51 -4.38 -3.37 -10.76
CA ARG A 51 -5.77 -3.47 -11.22
C ARG A 51 -6.49 -4.66 -10.60
N TYR A 52 -5.79 -5.77 -10.41
CA TYR A 52 -6.36 -7.03 -9.93
C TYR A 52 -6.10 -7.30 -8.46
N ASP A 53 -5.77 -6.26 -7.70
CA ASP A 53 -5.56 -6.39 -6.25
C ASP A 53 -6.89 -6.65 -5.55
N ALA A 54 -7.06 -7.88 -5.06
CA ALA A 54 -8.26 -8.29 -4.33
C ALA A 54 -8.13 -8.05 -2.82
N ILE A 55 -6.91 -7.88 -2.33
CA ILE A 55 -6.64 -7.68 -0.90
C ILE A 55 -6.84 -6.21 -0.53
N CYS A 56 -6.27 -5.32 -1.35
CA CYS A 56 -6.46 -3.88 -1.22
C CYS A 56 -7.13 -3.35 -2.50
N PRO A 57 -8.46 -3.34 -2.54
CA PRO A 57 -9.20 -3.04 -3.77
C PRO A 57 -8.95 -1.63 -4.30
N MET A 58 -9.12 -1.47 -5.61
CA MET A 58 -8.96 -0.17 -6.27
C MET A 58 -9.79 0.95 -5.66
N GLN A 59 -10.95 0.63 -5.10
CA GLN A 59 -11.80 1.63 -4.46
C GLN A 59 -11.08 2.36 -3.33
N THR A 60 -10.27 1.63 -2.56
CA THR A 60 -9.49 2.23 -1.47
C THR A 60 -8.47 3.23 -1.99
N ALA A 61 -7.73 2.86 -3.03
CA ALA A 61 -6.75 3.75 -3.66
C ALA A 61 -7.43 4.94 -4.35
N TRP A 62 -8.57 4.71 -4.96
CA TRP A 62 -9.37 5.78 -5.58
C TRP A 62 -9.85 6.79 -4.54
N ASN A 63 -10.32 6.31 -3.39
CA ASN A 63 -10.74 7.18 -2.30
C ASN A 63 -9.57 8.05 -1.80
N LEU A 64 -8.39 7.46 -1.69
CA LEU A 64 -7.18 8.20 -1.32
C LEU A 64 -6.84 9.25 -2.38
N HIS A 65 -6.90 8.90 -3.65
CA HIS A 65 -6.64 9.83 -4.73
C HIS A 65 -7.64 11.00 -4.75
N ARG A 66 -8.91 10.71 -4.50
CA ARG A 66 -9.93 11.76 -4.40
C ARG A 66 -9.66 12.73 -3.25
N ALA A 67 -9.16 12.22 -2.12
CA ALA A 67 -8.78 13.05 -0.98
C ALA A 67 -7.45 13.77 -1.21
N TRP A 68 -6.60 13.25 -2.10
CA TRP A 68 -5.28 13.79 -2.43
C TRP A 68 -5.12 13.93 -3.95
N PRO A 69 -5.87 14.84 -4.58
CA PRO A 69 -5.88 14.97 -6.05
C PRO A 69 -4.54 15.41 -6.62
N GLU A 70 -3.69 16.02 -5.82
CA GLU A 70 -2.35 16.43 -6.26
C GLU A 70 -1.40 15.25 -6.43
N ALA A 71 -1.68 14.11 -5.79
CA ALA A 71 -0.87 12.91 -5.96
C ALA A 71 -1.14 12.28 -7.32
N GLU A 72 -0.08 11.78 -7.94
CA GLU A 72 -0.18 11.00 -9.16
C GLU A 72 -0.82 9.66 -8.86
N PHE A 73 -1.78 9.22 -9.68
CA PHE A 73 -2.44 7.93 -9.51
C PHE A 73 -2.08 7.01 -10.67
N HIS A 74 -1.39 5.93 -10.38
CA HIS A 74 -0.91 4.99 -11.38
C HIS A 74 -1.55 3.62 -11.17
N ILE A 75 -2.37 3.20 -12.14
CA ILE A 75 -3.00 1.88 -12.13
C ILE A 75 -2.15 0.94 -12.97
N THR A 76 -1.64 -0.13 -12.36
CA THR A 76 -0.86 -1.14 -13.05
C THR A 76 -1.81 -2.16 -13.67
N ALA A 77 -1.88 -2.19 -15.00
CA ALA A 77 -2.94 -2.89 -15.73
C ALA A 77 -2.93 -4.41 -15.57
N ASP A 78 -1.77 -5.00 -15.32
CA ASP A 78 -1.55 -6.45 -15.29
C ASP A 78 -1.06 -6.98 -13.94
N ALA A 79 -1.17 -6.18 -12.88
CA ALA A 79 -0.65 -6.55 -11.57
C ALA A 79 -1.77 -6.65 -10.52
N GLY A 80 -1.50 -7.45 -9.49
CA GLY A 80 -2.34 -7.58 -8.31
C GLY A 80 -1.75 -6.87 -7.10
N HIS A 81 -1.70 -7.58 -5.96
CA HIS A 81 -1.35 -6.99 -4.67
C HIS A 81 0.15 -6.80 -4.44
N SER A 82 0.98 -7.73 -4.90
CA SER A 82 2.39 -7.75 -4.52
C SER A 82 3.18 -6.62 -5.17
N ALA A 83 3.96 -5.90 -4.37
CA ALA A 83 4.91 -4.92 -4.86
C ALA A 83 6.00 -5.56 -5.73
N PHE A 84 6.18 -6.87 -5.64
CA PHE A 84 7.17 -7.61 -6.41
C PHE A 84 6.66 -8.10 -7.76
N GLU A 85 5.38 -7.90 -8.08
CA GLU A 85 4.91 -8.14 -9.45
C GLU A 85 5.56 -7.12 -10.39
N PRO A 86 6.03 -7.55 -11.58
CA PRO A 86 6.86 -6.70 -12.43
C PRO A 86 6.29 -5.31 -12.73
N GLY A 87 5.00 -5.22 -13.01
CA GLY A 87 4.37 -3.94 -13.28
C GLY A 87 4.38 -3.01 -12.08
N ASN A 88 4.07 -3.54 -10.89
CA ASN A 88 4.10 -2.77 -9.66
C ASN A 88 5.52 -2.34 -9.31
N THR A 89 6.47 -3.26 -9.41
CA THR A 89 7.88 -2.94 -9.16
C THR A 89 8.35 -1.81 -10.06
N HIS A 90 8.05 -1.91 -11.35
CA HIS A 90 8.43 -0.87 -12.31
C HIS A 90 7.85 0.50 -11.94
N ALA A 91 6.57 0.55 -11.63
CA ALA A 91 5.90 1.80 -11.27
C ALA A 91 6.46 2.40 -9.98
N LEU A 92 6.68 1.57 -8.96
CA LEU A 92 7.20 2.02 -7.67
C LEU A 92 8.63 2.52 -7.78
N VAL A 93 9.51 1.79 -8.47
CA VAL A 93 10.91 2.19 -8.66
C VAL A 93 11.00 3.45 -9.51
N SER A 94 10.22 3.54 -10.58
CA SER A 94 10.18 4.75 -11.41
C SER A 94 9.74 5.98 -10.61
N ALA A 95 8.76 5.82 -9.72
CA ALA A 95 8.29 6.91 -8.87
C ALA A 95 9.38 7.33 -7.89
N THR A 96 10.01 6.39 -7.19
CA THR A 96 11.07 6.71 -6.21
C THR A 96 12.28 7.36 -6.87
N ASP A 97 12.63 6.95 -8.08
CA ASP A 97 13.75 7.57 -8.82
C ASP A 97 13.49 9.05 -9.12
N ARG A 98 12.25 9.45 -9.33
CA ARG A 98 11.90 10.85 -9.57
C ARG A 98 12.06 11.72 -8.33
N PHE A 99 11.99 11.13 -7.14
CA PHE A 99 12.14 11.85 -5.87
C PHE A 99 13.58 11.81 -5.31
N ARG A 100 14.46 11.24 -6.05
CA ARG A 100 15.86 11.07 -5.64
C ARG A 100 16.68 12.36 -5.69
#